data_964c3fe71e2621f730f8c2d7257a6b03
#
_entry.id   964c3fe71e2621f730f8c2d7257a6b03
#
_cell.length_a   1.000
_cell.length_b   1.000
_cell.length_c   1.000
_cell.angle_alpha   90.00
_cell.angle_beta   90.00
_cell.angle_gamma   90.00
#
_symmetry.space_group_name_H-M   'P 1'
#
loop_
_entity.id
_entity.type
_entity.pdbx_description
1 polymer ?
#
loop_
_entity_poly.entity_id
_entity_poly.type
_entity_poly.pdbx_seq_one_letter_code
_entity_poly.pdbx_strand_id
1 'polypeptide(L)'
;SLEYYIDRNFKFETLILELCPPDKKGRVRELYIHSGTLMGVKPGDLFMVYEEVPIGGVMTRQKVGRLRVNDVENPDVARCKVTKGDAEIAGAFGAGRGLICVSDGKAFGF
;
A
#
# COMPACT_ATOMS: atom_id res chain seq x y z
N SER A 1 27.60 -23.25 2.44
CA SER A 1 26.89 -22.58 1.37
C SER A 1 26.20 -21.37 1.89
N LEU A 2 26.19 -20.38 1.09
CA LEU A 2 25.48 -19.19 1.42
C LEU A 2 24.02 -19.46 1.22
N GLU A 3 23.31 -19.56 2.29
CA GLU A 3 21.91 -19.75 2.17
C GLU A 3 21.22 -18.45 1.90
N TYR A 4 20.44 -18.45 0.87
CA TYR A 4 19.58 -17.35 0.65
C TYR A 4 18.48 -17.39 1.65
N TYR A 5 18.64 -16.57 2.62
CA TYR A 5 17.65 -16.42 3.65
C TYR A 5 16.73 -15.29 3.25
N ILE A 6 15.51 -15.63 2.86
CA ILE A 6 14.53 -14.61 2.58
C ILE A 6 13.84 -14.30 3.87
N ASP A 7 14.04 -13.09 4.34
CA ASP A 7 13.36 -12.62 5.53
C ASP A 7 11.89 -12.44 5.22
N ARG A 8 11.08 -13.34 5.69
CA ARG A 8 9.64 -13.32 5.46
C ARG A 8 8.95 -12.18 6.18
N ASN A 9 9.67 -11.55 7.10
CA ASN A 9 9.16 -10.38 7.79
C ASN A 9 9.73 -9.09 7.19
N PHE A 10 10.44 -9.21 6.09
CA PHE A 10 10.99 -8.04 5.43
C PHE A 10 9.86 -7.13 4.98
N LYS A 11 9.96 -5.87 5.41
CA LYS A 11 8.99 -4.86 5.06
C LYS A 11 9.63 -3.81 4.20
N PHE A 12 8.94 -3.39 3.16
CA PHE A 12 9.39 -2.29 2.35
C PHE A 12 8.26 -1.29 2.18
N GLU A 13 8.61 -0.09 1.77
CA GLU A 13 7.66 1.00 1.61
C GLU A 13 7.46 1.31 0.15
N THR A 14 6.26 1.73 -0.19
CA THR A 14 5.93 2.16 -1.53
C THR A 14 4.89 3.28 -1.46
N LEU A 15 4.61 3.88 -2.59
CA LEU A 15 3.70 5.00 -2.68
C LEU A 15 2.47 4.65 -3.49
N ILE A 16 1.38 5.35 -3.23
CA ILE A 16 0.20 5.29 -4.07
C ILE A 16 0.45 6.17 -5.28
N LEU A 17 0.30 5.60 -6.46
CA LEU A 17 0.49 6.34 -7.71
C LEU A 17 -0.78 7.07 -8.13
N GLU A 18 -1.92 6.38 -8.04
CA GLU A 18 -3.16 6.89 -8.59
C GLU A 18 -4.33 6.14 -7.98
N LEU A 19 -5.43 6.84 -7.75
CA LEU A 19 -6.68 6.21 -7.34
C LEU A 19 -7.47 5.85 -8.59
N CYS A 20 -8.10 4.68 -8.59
CA CYS A 20 -9.02 4.33 -9.65
C CYS A 20 -10.32 5.13 -9.49
N PRO A 21 -11.10 5.28 -10.57
CA PRO A 21 -12.36 6.00 -10.48
C PRO A 21 -13.26 5.42 -9.40
N PRO A 22 -13.98 6.26 -8.66
CA PRO A 22 -14.86 5.78 -7.61
C PRO A 22 -16.04 4.97 -8.17
N ASP A 23 -16.61 4.12 -7.33
CA ASP A 23 -17.76 3.31 -7.70
C ASP A 23 -19.04 4.18 -7.71
N LYS A 24 -20.18 3.53 -7.94
CA LYS A 24 -21.47 4.23 -8.01
C LYS A 24 -21.83 4.98 -6.73
N LYS A 25 -21.27 4.57 -5.61
CA LYS A 25 -21.52 5.20 -4.31
C LYS A 25 -20.44 6.23 -3.97
N GLY A 26 -19.56 6.53 -4.91
CA GLY A 26 -18.50 7.51 -4.70
C GLY A 26 -17.31 6.98 -3.90
N ARG A 27 -17.22 5.68 -3.71
CA ARG A 27 -16.12 5.09 -2.93
C ARG A 27 -14.98 4.65 -3.82
N VAL A 28 -13.76 4.98 -3.41
CA VAL A 28 -12.55 4.53 -4.09
C VAL A 28 -12.26 3.11 -3.61
N ARG A 29 -12.47 2.15 -4.49
CA ARG A 29 -12.31 0.74 -4.13
C ARG A 29 -10.98 0.16 -4.55
N GLU A 30 -10.30 0.80 -5.48
CA GLU A 30 -9.03 0.32 -6.03
C GLU A 30 -8.08 1.47 -6.27
N LEU A 31 -6.79 1.15 -6.28
CA LEU A 31 -5.75 2.12 -6.55
C LEU A 31 -4.50 1.39 -7.06
N TYR A 32 -3.54 2.17 -7.55
CA TYR A 32 -2.25 1.64 -8.00
C TYR A 32 -1.15 2.04 -7.04
N ILE A 33 -0.26 1.10 -6.75
CA ILE A 33 0.95 1.37 -5.97
C ILE A 33 2.18 1.26 -6.85
N HIS A 34 3.24 1.97 -6.46
CA HIS A 34 4.50 2.01 -7.19
C HIS A 34 5.40 0.84 -6.79
N SER A 35 4.91 -0.36 -7.01
CA SER A 35 5.64 -1.60 -6.75
C SER A 35 5.01 -2.72 -7.53
N GLY A 36 5.82 -3.59 -8.06
CA GLY A 36 5.35 -4.70 -8.86
C GLY A 36 6.27 -5.91 -8.72
N THR A 37 6.47 -6.62 -9.83
CA THR A 37 7.23 -7.87 -9.80
C THR A 37 8.69 -7.70 -9.36
N LEU A 38 9.28 -6.52 -9.60
CA LEU A 38 10.66 -6.27 -9.17
C LEU A 38 10.82 -6.38 -7.65
N MET A 39 9.79 -6.03 -6.89
CA MET A 39 9.82 -6.13 -5.43
C MET A 39 9.19 -7.42 -4.93
N GLY A 40 8.89 -8.34 -5.82
CA GLY A 40 8.28 -9.60 -5.43
C GLY A 40 6.80 -9.49 -5.08
N VAL A 41 6.16 -8.41 -5.47
CA VAL A 41 4.73 -8.22 -5.19
C VAL A 41 3.91 -9.18 -6.04
N LYS A 42 2.93 -9.81 -5.41
CA LYS A 42 2.06 -10.76 -6.10
C LYS A 42 0.63 -10.66 -5.56
N PRO A 43 -0.34 -11.15 -6.31
CA PRO A 43 -1.74 -11.12 -5.86
C PRO A 43 -1.90 -11.75 -4.49
N GLY A 44 -2.70 -11.11 -3.66
CA GLY A 44 -2.94 -11.54 -2.29
C GLY A 44 -2.06 -10.86 -1.25
N ASP A 45 -0.98 -10.22 -1.66
CA ASP A 45 -0.12 -9.50 -0.72
C ASP A 45 -0.87 -8.33 -0.10
N LEU A 46 -0.53 -8.03 1.16
CA LEU A 46 -1.18 -6.97 1.92
C LEU A 46 -0.23 -5.81 2.16
N PHE A 47 -0.79 -4.62 2.17
CA PHE A 47 -0.07 -3.40 2.53
C PHE A 47 -0.89 -2.62 3.55
N MET A 48 -0.20 -2.08 4.55
CA MET A 48 -0.80 -1.14 5.48
C MET A 48 -0.55 0.26 4.98
N VAL A 49 -1.55 1.12 5.05
CA VAL A 49 -1.42 2.51 4.61
C VAL A 49 -1.33 3.41 5.83
N TYR A 50 -0.30 4.24 5.84
CA TYR A 50 -0.07 5.20 6.90
C TYR A 50 -0.06 6.61 6.34
N GLU A 51 -0.60 7.52 7.12
CA GLU A 51 -0.47 8.94 6.84
C GLU A 51 0.64 9.50 7.73
N GLU A 52 1.56 10.26 7.15
CA GLU A 52 2.62 10.90 7.90
C GLU A 52 2.09 12.20 8.47
N VAL A 53 2.11 12.32 9.79
CA VAL A 53 1.51 13.45 10.50
C VAL A 53 2.55 14.07 11.43
N PRO A 54 2.86 15.38 11.29
CA PRO A 54 3.76 16.04 12.22
C PRO A 54 3.03 16.32 13.54
N ILE A 55 3.66 15.95 14.63
CA ILE A 55 3.16 16.23 15.97
C ILE A 55 4.30 16.85 16.77
N GLY A 56 4.14 18.11 17.12
CA GLY A 56 5.18 18.83 17.86
C GLY A 56 6.53 18.86 17.15
N GLY A 57 6.52 18.91 15.83
CA GLY A 57 7.74 18.90 15.03
C GLY A 57 8.32 17.52 14.78
N VAL A 58 7.69 16.47 15.33
CA VAL A 58 8.12 15.10 15.10
C VAL A 58 7.18 14.43 14.11
N MET A 59 7.76 13.86 13.05
CA MET A 59 6.96 13.16 12.05
C MET A 59 6.54 11.82 12.62
N THR A 60 5.22 11.60 12.67
CA THR A 60 4.64 10.34 13.13
C THR A 60 3.85 9.70 12.01
N ARG A 61 3.48 8.44 12.19
CA ARG A 61 2.66 7.72 11.21
C ARG A 61 1.39 7.24 11.87
N GLN A 62 0.27 7.51 11.21
CA GLN A 62 -1.03 7.04 11.67
C GLN A 62 -1.57 6.08 10.64
N LYS A 63 -1.98 4.89 11.08
CA LYS A 63 -2.55 3.89 10.18
C LYS A 63 -3.92 4.36 9.74
N VAL A 64 -4.13 4.44 8.43
CA VAL A 64 -5.40 4.92 7.88
C VAL A 64 -6.12 3.88 7.04
N GLY A 65 -5.44 2.79 6.66
CA GLY A 65 -6.13 1.79 5.87
C GLY A 65 -5.28 0.57 5.55
N ARG A 66 -5.84 -0.27 4.69
CA ARG A 66 -5.18 -1.50 4.26
C ARG A 66 -5.53 -1.80 2.81
N LEU A 67 -4.56 -2.35 2.08
CA LEU A 67 -4.69 -2.73 0.70
C LEU A 67 -4.39 -4.21 0.53
N ARG A 68 -5.03 -4.80 -0.48
CA ARG A 68 -4.71 -6.15 -0.92
C ARG A 68 -4.43 -6.11 -2.41
N VAL A 69 -3.31 -6.68 -2.81
CA VAL A 69 -2.92 -6.70 -4.23
C VAL A 69 -3.85 -7.64 -5.00
N ASN A 70 -4.46 -7.11 -6.06
CA ASN A 70 -5.31 -7.89 -6.97
C ASN A 70 -4.53 -8.34 -8.19
N ASP A 71 -3.86 -7.39 -8.85
CA ASP A 71 -3.12 -7.66 -10.08
C ASP A 71 -1.79 -6.96 -10.05
N VAL A 72 -0.78 -7.61 -10.59
CA VAL A 72 0.52 -6.99 -10.79
C VAL A 72 0.62 -6.65 -12.27
N GLU A 73 0.57 -5.35 -12.58
CA GLU A 73 0.48 -4.87 -13.96
C GLU A 73 1.81 -5.00 -14.69
N ASN A 74 2.93 -4.74 -13.98
CA ASN A 74 4.26 -4.78 -14.58
C ASN A 74 5.30 -4.77 -13.46
N PRO A 75 6.61 -4.66 -13.79
CA PRO A 75 7.66 -4.65 -12.75
C PRO A 75 7.50 -3.58 -11.68
N ASP A 76 6.86 -2.45 -12.00
CA ASP A 76 6.83 -1.27 -11.14
C ASP A 76 5.46 -0.88 -10.62
N VAL A 77 4.39 -1.55 -11.05
CA VAL A 77 3.03 -1.13 -10.72
C VAL A 77 2.16 -2.32 -10.38
N ALA A 78 1.39 -2.20 -9.32
CA ALA A 78 0.39 -3.20 -8.96
C ALA A 78 -0.93 -2.50 -8.64
N ARG A 79 -2.03 -3.17 -9.00
CA ARG A 79 -3.37 -2.69 -8.68
C ARG A 79 -3.84 -3.37 -7.41
N CYS A 80 -4.34 -2.58 -6.48
CA CYS A 80 -4.75 -3.05 -5.18
C CYS A 80 -6.20 -2.72 -4.91
N LYS A 81 -6.86 -3.61 -4.16
CA LYS A 81 -8.17 -3.33 -3.60
C LYS A 81 -7.97 -2.66 -2.25
N VAL A 82 -8.76 -1.62 -1.99
CA VAL A 82 -8.78 -0.97 -0.68
C VAL A 82 -9.71 -1.79 0.22
N THR A 83 -9.14 -2.46 1.21
CA THR A 83 -9.92 -3.31 2.12
C THR A 83 -10.37 -2.59 3.37
N LYS A 84 -9.65 -1.53 3.76
CA LYS A 84 -10.03 -0.65 4.87
C LYS A 84 -9.59 0.77 4.59
N GLY A 85 -10.37 1.74 5.06
CA GLY A 85 -9.99 3.14 5.05
C GLY A 85 -10.12 3.82 3.70
N ASP A 86 -11.08 3.42 2.89
CA ASP A 86 -11.27 4.02 1.56
C ASP A 86 -11.47 5.54 1.62
N ALA A 87 -12.32 6.02 2.54
CA ALA A 87 -12.56 7.45 2.67
C ALA A 87 -11.33 8.21 3.14
N GLU A 88 -10.64 7.65 4.13
CA GLU A 88 -9.43 8.26 4.70
C GLU A 88 -8.31 8.32 3.67
N ILE A 89 -8.11 7.25 2.92
CA ILE A 89 -7.09 7.19 1.90
C ILE A 89 -7.41 8.18 0.78
N ALA A 90 -8.64 8.17 0.29
CA ALA A 90 -9.04 9.07 -0.78
C ALA A 90 -8.95 10.53 -0.36
N GLY A 91 -9.37 10.85 0.87
CA GLY A 91 -9.28 12.20 1.40
C GLY A 91 -7.85 12.69 1.52
N ALA A 92 -6.96 11.86 2.06
CA ALA A 92 -5.56 12.23 2.22
C ALA A 92 -4.88 12.36 0.87
N PHE A 93 -5.12 11.44 -0.05
CA PHE A 93 -4.51 11.49 -1.37
C PHE A 93 -4.97 12.75 -2.13
N GLY A 94 -6.26 13.04 -2.10
CA GLY A 94 -6.82 14.22 -2.77
C GLY A 94 -6.32 15.53 -2.17
N ALA A 95 -6.02 15.54 -0.88
CA ALA A 95 -5.49 16.73 -0.20
C ALA A 95 -3.97 16.84 -0.31
N GLY A 96 -3.31 15.89 -0.96
CA GLY A 96 -1.86 15.91 -1.09
C GLY A 96 -1.12 15.61 0.20
N ARG A 97 -1.76 14.98 1.18
CA ARG A 97 -1.10 14.59 2.41
C ARG A 97 -0.26 13.34 2.17
N GLY A 98 0.88 13.24 2.87
CA GLY A 98 1.81 12.13 2.67
C GLY A 98 1.24 10.79 3.08
N LEU A 99 1.13 9.87 2.14
CA LEU A 99 0.70 8.51 2.40
C LEU A 99 1.84 7.55 2.08
N ILE A 100 2.07 6.60 2.97
CA ILE A 100 3.08 5.56 2.79
C ILE A 100 2.40 4.21 2.90
N CYS A 101 2.71 3.32 1.97
CA CYS A 101 2.24 1.94 2.03
C CYS A 101 3.39 1.06 2.49
N VAL A 102 3.15 0.26 3.51
CA VAL A 102 4.17 -0.64 4.06
C VAL A 102 3.71 -2.07 3.86
N SER A 103 4.58 -2.90 3.27
CA SER A 103 4.24 -4.29 3.06
C SER A 103 4.04 -4.99 4.40
N ASP A 104 3.03 -5.86 4.46
CA ASP A 104 2.82 -6.70 5.63
C ASP A 104 3.50 -8.04 5.38
N GLY A 105 4.63 -8.26 6.08
CA GLY A 105 5.41 -9.48 5.87
C GLY A 105 4.62 -10.76 6.11
N LYS A 106 3.56 -10.70 6.90
CA LYS A 106 2.74 -11.87 7.15
C LYS A 106 1.90 -12.26 5.94
N ALA A 107 1.68 -11.34 5.03
CA ALA A 107 0.86 -11.57 3.84
C ALA A 107 1.54 -12.48 2.84
N PHE A 108 2.84 -12.73 2.99
CA PHE A 108 3.57 -13.55 2.04
C PHE A 108 3.43 -15.05 2.29
N GLY A 109 2.41 -15.46 3.05
CA GLY A 109 2.00 -16.86 3.11
C GLY A 109 2.81 -17.74 4.02
N PHE A 110 3.36 -17.21 5.03
CA PHE A 110 4.26 -17.98 5.90
C PHE A 110 3.78 -18.05 7.32
#